data_51d324d72118b41564cb3b31ee902994
#
_entry.id   51d324d72118b41564cb3b31ee902994
#
_cell.length_a   1.000
_cell.length_b   1.000
_cell.length_c   1.000
_cell.angle_alpha   90.00
_cell.angle_beta   90.00
_cell.angle_gamma   90.00
#
_symmetry.space_group_name_H-M   'P 1'
#
loop_
_entity.id
_entity.type
_entity.pdbx_description
1 polymer ?
#
loop_
_entity_poly.entity_id
_entity_poly.type
_entity_poly.pdbx_seq_one_letter_code
_entity_poly.pdbx_strand_id
1 'polypeptide(L)'
;MWEYTDKVKDHFLNPRNVGILEDADGVGEVGSIACGDALTFYFKLDENGKIKDATFQTFGCASAIASSSALTEMVKGKTLEEAKKITNEDIADFLGGLPKEKMHCSVMGRDALEKAISCYLDEPEKKVEGEIVCECFGVTDREIERVVRENQLTTIDDVTDYVKAGGGCGNCHDRIQEIIDEILGNERPVKKKVPALTNLQKIKLIEESIE
;
A
#
# COMPACT_ATOMS: atom_id res chain seq x y z
N MET A 1 -11.62 19.18 3.97
CA MET A 1 -10.84 18.92 5.21
C MET A 1 -11.19 17.50 5.60
N TRP A 2 -10.21 16.63 5.81
CA TRP A 2 -10.50 15.23 6.22
C TRP A 2 -11.08 15.22 7.63
N GLU A 3 -12.18 14.49 7.81
CA GLU A 3 -12.76 14.27 9.13
C GLU A 3 -12.15 13.00 9.74
N TYR A 4 -11.31 13.18 10.73
CA TYR A 4 -10.74 12.08 11.49
C TYR A 4 -11.63 11.71 12.65
N THR A 5 -11.77 10.42 12.91
CA THR A 5 -12.44 9.89 14.11
C THR A 5 -11.71 10.38 15.37
N ASP A 6 -12.39 10.36 16.50
CA ASP A 6 -11.76 10.72 17.78
C ASP A 6 -10.63 9.75 18.13
N LYS A 7 -10.73 8.50 17.70
CA LYS A 7 -9.72 7.47 17.91
C LYS A 7 -8.46 7.74 17.07
N VAL A 8 -8.61 8.17 15.82
CA VAL A 8 -7.48 8.62 14.98
C VAL A 8 -6.80 9.83 15.63
N LYS A 9 -7.57 10.82 16.11
CA LYS A 9 -7.02 12.01 16.79
C LYS A 9 -6.27 11.62 18.05
N ASP A 10 -6.81 10.70 18.85
CA ASP A 10 -6.17 10.24 20.08
C ASP A 10 -4.86 9.51 19.79
N HIS A 11 -4.84 8.56 18.86
CA HIS A 11 -3.62 7.85 18.45
C HIS A 11 -2.58 8.74 17.78
N PHE A 12 -2.99 9.83 17.16
CA PHE A 12 -2.08 10.84 16.60
C PHE A 12 -1.48 11.74 17.68
N LEU A 13 -2.31 12.27 18.60
CA LEU A 13 -1.87 13.22 19.64
C LEU A 13 -1.13 12.52 20.79
N ASN A 14 -1.52 11.29 21.09
CA ASN A 14 -0.97 10.46 22.16
C ASN A 14 -0.55 9.08 21.60
N PRO A 15 0.41 9.01 20.67
CA PRO A 15 0.77 7.75 20.04
C PRO A 15 1.36 6.77 21.05
N ARG A 16 0.93 5.51 20.97
CA ARG A 16 1.39 4.43 21.85
C ARG A 16 2.63 3.78 21.23
N ASN A 17 3.54 3.34 22.10
CA ASN A 17 4.67 2.52 21.71
C ASN A 17 5.60 3.17 20.65
N VAL A 18 5.82 4.46 20.73
CA VAL A 18 6.77 5.18 19.85
C VAL A 18 8.19 4.95 20.33
N GLY A 19 9.09 4.62 19.41
CA GLY A 19 10.53 4.52 19.68
C GLY A 19 11.18 3.28 19.07
N ILE A 20 12.47 3.17 19.28
CA ILE A 20 13.27 2.02 18.89
C ILE A 20 13.14 0.94 19.97
N LEU A 21 13.06 -0.31 19.55
CA LEU A 21 13.22 -1.47 20.43
C LEU A 21 14.60 -2.09 20.16
N GLU A 22 15.57 -1.76 21.00
CA GLU A 22 17.01 -2.09 20.77
C GLU A 22 17.27 -3.60 20.66
N ASP A 23 16.47 -4.42 21.35
CA ASP A 23 16.58 -5.87 21.37
C ASP A 23 15.39 -6.56 20.66
N ALA A 24 14.91 -5.94 19.57
CA ALA A 24 13.84 -6.48 18.75
C ALA A 24 14.25 -7.81 18.10
N ASP A 25 13.30 -8.76 18.07
CA ASP A 25 13.47 -10.01 17.35
C ASP A 25 13.19 -9.84 15.84
N GLY A 26 12.29 -8.93 15.48
CA GLY A 26 12.00 -8.60 14.09
C GLY A 26 11.90 -7.10 13.86
N VAL A 27 12.43 -6.67 12.72
CA VAL A 27 12.43 -5.27 12.27
C VAL A 27 11.98 -5.21 10.82
N GLY A 28 10.97 -4.38 10.56
CA GLY A 28 10.47 -4.13 9.20
C GLY A 28 10.47 -2.66 8.87
N GLU A 29 11.19 -2.29 7.83
CA GLU A 29 11.28 -0.92 7.35
C GLU A 29 10.61 -0.79 6.00
N VAL A 30 9.67 0.13 5.88
CA VAL A 30 8.98 0.47 4.65
C VAL A 30 9.01 1.98 4.46
N GLY A 31 9.07 2.40 3.21
CA GLY A 31 9.03 3.81 2.84
C GLY A 31 8.22 3.97 1.57
N SER A 32 7.49 5.06 1.48
CA SER A 32 6.80 5.46 0.27
C SER A 32 7.44 6.74 -0.27
N ILE A 33 8.15 6.62 -1.38
CA ILE A 33 8.73 7.77 -2.09
C ILE A 33 7.64 8.76 -2.49
N ALA A 34 6.45 8.25 -2.71
CA ALA A 34 5.29 8.96 -3.21
C ALA A 34 4.69 9.99 -2.23
N CYS A 35 4.56 9.62 -0.96
CA CYS A 35 4.05 10.52 0.07
C CYS A 35 5.13 11.03 1.02
N GLY A 36 6.37 10.53 0.87
CA GLY A 36 7.48 10.86 1.77
C GLY A 36 7.35 10.24 3.14
N ASP A 37 6.39 9.33 3.34
CA ASP A 37 6.20 8.63 4.60
C ASP A 37 7.20 7.47 4.72
N ALA A 38 7.74 7.28 5.91
CA ALA A 38 8.60 6.14 6.25
C ALA A 38 8.14 5.55 7.58
N LEU A 39 8.20 4.23 7.71
CA LEU A 39 7.81 3.50 8.90
C LEU A 39 8.80 2.38 9.17
N THR A 40 9.33 2.35 10.39
CA THR A 40 10.06 1.20 10.92
C THR A 40 9.25 0.60 12.06
N PHE A 41 8.93 -0.67 11.93
CA PHE A 41 8.19 -1.44 12.91
C PHE A 41 9.09 -2.46 13.57
N TYR A 42 8.98 -2.57 14.89
CA TYR A 42 9.79 -3.47 15.72
C TYR A 42 8.87 -4.36 16.54
N PHE A 43 9.27 -5.62 16.75
CA PHE A 43 8.61 -6.46 17.75
C PHE A 43 9.60 -7.34 18.50
N LYS A 44 9.16 -7.80 19.69
CA LYS A 44 9.85 -8.76 20.52
C LYS A 44 8.88 -9.84 20.97
N LEU A 45 9.35 -11.09 20.98
CA LEU A 45 8.57 -12.24 21.40
C LEU A 45 8.80 -12.55 22.89
N ASP A 46 7.82 -13.20 23.49
CA ASP A 46 7.96 -13.85 24.79
C ASP A 46 8.43 -15.31 24.63
N GLU A 47 8.61 -16.00 25.76
CA GLU A 47 9.02 -17.40 25.82
C GLU A 47 8.01 -18.37 25.15
N ASN A 48 6.78 -17.92 24.91
CA ASN A 48 5.71 -18.70 24.26
C ASN A 48 5.58 -18.37 22.76
N GLY A 49 6.46 -17.55 22.20
CA GLY A 49 6.40 -17.12 20.80
C GLY A 49 5.29 -16.11 20.49
N LYS A 50 4.81 -15.40 21.51
CA LYS A 50 3.84 -14.31 21.33
C LYS A 50 4.55 -12.96 21.36
N ILE A 51 4.01 -12.01 20.61
CA ILE A 51 4.52 -10.63 20.59
C ILE A 51 4.30 -10.00 21.97
N LYS A 52 5.36 -9.87 22.73
CA LYS A 52 5.38 -9.25 24.05
C LYS A 52 5.35 -7.72 23.93
N ASP A 53 6.22 -7.20 23.09
CA ASP A 53 6.39 -5.78 22.84
C ASP A 53 6.43 -5.50 21.35
N ALA A 54 5.85 -4.36 20.96
CA ALA A 54 5.93 -3.83 19.61
C ALA A 54 6.03 -2.32 19.70
N THR A 55 6.96 -1.75 18.94
CA THR A 55 7.17 -0.30 18.85
C THR A 55 7.33 0.14 17.40
N PHE A 56 7.29 1.43 17.16
CA PHE A 56 7.49 1.97 15.83
C PHE A 56 8.17 3.33 15.85
N GLN A 57 8.83 3.63 14.73
CA GLN A 57 9.25 4.97 14.36
C GLN A 57 8.65 5.30 13.00
N THR A 58 8.09 6.48 12.84
CA THR A 58 7.55 6.92 11.56
C THR A 58 7.82 8.39 11.30
N PHE A 59 8.06 8.70 10.06
CA PHE A 59 7.99 10.05 9.52
C PHE A 59 6.81 10.05 8.53
N GLY A 60 5.74 10.78 8.87
CA GLY A 60 4.54 10.72 8.06
C GLY A 60 3.38 11.57 8.59
N CYS A 61 2.24 11.45 7.93
CA CYS A 61 1.03 12.19 8.28
C CYS A 61 0.33 11.66 9.54
N ALA A 62 -0.69 12.37 10.02
CA ALA A 62 -1.46 11.98 11.21
C ALA A 62 -2.04 10.55 11.11
N SER A 63 -2.50 10.16 9.90
CA SER A 63 -3.00 8.79 9.66
C SER A 63 -1.90 7.75 9.75
N ALA A 64 -0.68 8.05 9.27
CA ALA A 64 0.46 7.12 9.37
C ALA A 64 0.84 6.90 10.83
N ILE A 65 0.92 7.95 11.63
CA ILE A 65 1.19 7.85 13.07
C ILE A 65 0.09 7.07 13.78
N ALA A 66 -1.18 7.38 13.51
CA ALA A 66 -2.31 6.72 14.14
C ALA A 66 -2.39 5.23 13.77
N SER A 67 -2.20 4.89 12.50
CA SER A 67 -2.21 3.49 12.03
C SER A 67 -1.07 2.67 12.63
N SER A 68 0.14 3.23 12.70
CA SER A 68 1.29 2.57 13.31
C SER A 68 1.09 2.37 14.81
N SER A 69 0.59 3.39 15.51
CA SER A 69 0.24 3.30 16.94
C SER A 69 -0.83 2.22 17.21
N ALA A 70 -1.89 2.19 16.41
CA ALA A 70 -2.95 1.19 16.51
C ALA A 70 -2.39 -0.23 16.29
N LEU A 71 -1.60 -0.41 15.24
CA LEU A 71 -1.00 -1.71 14.91
C LEU A 71 -0.17 -2.28 16.07
N THR A 72 0.63 -1.45 16.76
CA THR A 72 1.42 -1.90 17.90
C THR A 72 0.56 -2.44 19.03
N GLU A 73 -0.63 -1.88 19.26
CA GLU A 73 -1.57 -2.40 20.25
C GLU A 73 -2.25 -3.69 19.77
N MET A 74 -2.60 -3.75 18.49
CA MET A 74 -3.31 -4.91 17.93
C MET A 74 -2.47 -6.18 17.90
N VAL A 75 -1.15 -6.08 17.74
CA VAL A 75 -0.26 -7.24 17.64
C VAL A 75 0.14 -7.81 19.00
N LYS A 76 0.14 -7.02 20.06
CA LYS A 76 0.56 -7.48 21.40
C LYS A 76 -0.28 -8.64 21.88
N GLY A 77 0.39 -9.68 22.40
CA GLY A 77 -0.22 -10.92 22.88
C GLY A 77 -0.59 -11.93 21.80
N LYS A 78 -0.41 -11.59 20.50
CA LYS A 78 -0.65 -12.49 19.36
C LYS A 78 0.58 -13.30 19.03
N THR A 79 0.38 -14.48 18.45
CA THR A 79 1.45 -15.21 17.74
C THR A 79 1.75 -14.53 16.40
N LEU A 80 2.90 -14.85 15.79
CA LEU A 80 3.23 -14.32 14.47
C LEU A 80 2.19 -14.71 13.40
N GLU A 81 1.66 -15.93 13.48
CA GLU A 81 0.60 -16.41 12.58
C GLU A 81 -0.71 -15.64 12.72
N GLU A 82 -1.05 -15.24 13.94
CA GLU A 82 -2.23 -14.40 14.21
C GLU A 82 -1.97 -12.95 13.76
N ALA A 83 -0.76 -12.44 13.96
CA ALA A 83 -0.37 -11.10 13.55
C ALA A 83 -0.35 -10.95 12.01
N LYS A 84 0.13 -11.97 11.28
CA LYS A 84 0.08 -12.02 9.80
C LYS A 84 -1.34 -11.89 9.23
N LYS A 85 -2.37 -12.23 9.99
CA LYS A 85 -3.77 -12.16 9.54
C LYS A 85 -4.39 -10.77 9.70
N ILE A 86 -3.72 -9.87 10.39
CA ILE A 86 -4.20 -8.48 10.52
C ILE A 86 -4.14 -7.82 9.14
N THR A 87 -5.29 -7.35 8.69
CA THR A 87 -5.43 -6.65 7.41
C THR A 87 -5.26 -5.14 7.60
N ASN A 88 -5.08 -4.42 6.52
CA ASN A 88 -5.11 -2.96 6.55
C ASN A 88 -6.50 -2.42 6.90
N GLU A 89 -7.56 -3.15 6.58
CA GLU A 89 -8.94 -2.83 6.98
C GLU A 89 -9.12 -2.99 8.49
N ASP A 90 -8.60 -4.07 9.10
CA ASP A 90 -8.64 -4.24 10.56
C ASP A 90 -7.99 -3.05 11.29
N ILE A 91 -6.88 -2.51 10.76
CA ILE A 91 -6.21 -1.33 11.32
C ILE A 91 -7.11 -0.09 11.18
N ALA A 92 -7.73 0.10 10.02
CA ALA A 92 -8.65 1.21 9.78
C ALA A 92 -9.88 1.09 10.69
N ASP A 93 -10.48 -0.09 10.81
CA ASP A 93 -11.63 -0.37 11.65
C ASP A 93 -11.32 -0.19 13.14
N PHE A 94 -10.13 -0.62 13.59
CA PHE A 94 -9.68 -0.37 14.96
C PHE A 94 -9.67 1.12 15.29
N LEU A 95 -9.33 1.97 14.32
CA LEU A 95 -9.34 3.43 14.45
C LEU A 95 -10.74 4.06 14.27
N GLY A 96 -11.77 3.24 14.01
CA GLY A 96 -13.12 3.72 13.71
C GLY A 96 -13.30 4.27 12.30
N GLY A 97 -12.38 3.94 11.40
CA GLY A 97 -12.32 4.35 10.00
C GLY A 97 -11.20 5.34 9.71
N LEU A 98 -10.67 5.25 8.50
CA LEU A 98 -9.76 6.22 7.90
C LEU A 98 -10.45 6.89 6.70
N PRO A 99 -10.13 8.16 6.40
CA PRO A 99 -10.51 8.74 5.11
C PRO A 99 -9.98 7.86 3.97
N LYS A 100 -10.77 7.69 2.90
CA LYS A 100 -10.39 6.84 1.76
C LYS A 100 -8.99 7.18 1.23
N GLU A 101 -8.70 8.45 1.04
CA GLU A 101 -7.42 8.95 0.54
C GLU A 101 -6.24 8.68 1.51
N LYS A 102 -6.53 8.13 2.70
CA LYS A 102 -5.55 7.79 3.75
C LYS A 102 -5.44 6.28 4.00
N MET A 103 -6.15 5.45 3.25
CA MET A 103 -6.07 3.99 3.38
C MET A 103 -4.65 3.45 3.15
N HIS A 104 -3.84 4.08 2.27
CA HIS A 104 -2.44 3.72 2.08
C HIS A 104 -1.59 3.75 3.37
N CYS A 105 -1.98 4.51 4.38
CA CYS A 105 -1.27 4.54 5.65
C CYS A 105 -1.45 3.24 6.44
N SER A 106 -2.64 2.62 6.39
CA SER A 106 -2.87 1.30 7.00
C SER A 106 -2.19 0.19 6.20
N VAL A 107 -2.15 0.29 4.85
CA VAL A 107 -1.39 -0.62 3.99
C VAL A 107 0.10 -0.60 4.36
N MET A 108 0.70 0.59 4.49
CA MET A 108 2.10 0.74 4.90
C MET A 108 2.37 0.13 6.29
N GLY A 109 1.43 0.28 7.23
CA GLY A 109 1.53 -0.35 8.56
C GLY A 109 1.59 -1.88 8.46
N ARG A 110 0.69 -2.48 7.69
CA ARG A 110 0.66 -3.92 7.44
C ARG A 110 1.93 -4.42 6.75
N ASP A 111 2.39 -3.71 5.72
CA ASP A 111 3.60 -4.09 4.98
C ASP A 111 4.85 -4.05 5.89
N ALA A 112 4.94 -3.09 6.82
CA ALA A 112 6.01 -3.04 7.80
C ALA A 112 5.97 -4.21 8.77
N LEU A 113 4.79 -4.61 9.24
CA LEU A 113 4.61 -5.80 10.09
C LEU A 113 5.00 -7.08 9.34
N GLU A 114 4.54 -7.26 8.10
CA GLU A 114 4.89 -8.41 7.28
C GLU A 114 6.41 -8.51 7.07
N LYS A 115 7.05 -7.37 6.77
CA LYS A 115 8.50 -7.30 6.59
C LYS A 115 9.25 -7.62 7.90
N ALA A 116 8.77 -7.14 9.04
CA ALA A 116 9.37 -7.45 10.34
C ALA A 116 9.30 -8.96 10.64
N ILE A 117 8.16 -9.60 10.34
CA ILE A 117 7.98 -11.04 10.54
C ILE A 117 8.87 -11.84 9.58
N SER A 118 8.95 -11.44 8.31
CA SER A 118 9.83 -12.10 7.34
C SER A 118 11.31 -11.97 7.72
N CYS A 119 11.72 -10.82 8.25
CA CYS A 119 13.07 -10.62 8.79
C CYS A 119 13.38 -11.59 9.95
N TYR A 120 12.46 -11.76 10.88
CA TYR A 120 12.61 -12.71 12.00
C TYR A 120 12.69 -14.17 11.53
N LEU A 121 11.90 -14.53 10.53
CA LEU A 121 11.86 -15.90 9.98
C LEU A 121 13.02 -16.20 9.02
N ASP A 122 13.92 -15.25 8.79
CA ASP A 122 14.99 -15.33 7.77
C ASP A 122 14.45 -15.68 6.37
N GLU A 123 13.21 -15.25 6.11
CA GLU A 123 12.60 -15.38 4.78
C GLU A 123 13.28 -14.38 3.83
N PRO A 124 13.64 -14.80 2.60
CA PRO A 124 14.21 -13.87 1.64
C PRO A 124 13.23 -12.70 1.42
N GLU A 125 13.77 -11.46 1.43
CA GLU A 125 12.92 -10.30 1.08
C GLU A 125 12.17 -10.62 -0.19
N LYS A 126 10.84 -10.54 -0.12
CA LYS A 126 10.01 -10.58 -1.33
C LYS A 126 10.45 -9.38 -2.15
N LYS A 127 11.33 -9.62 -3.14
CA LYS A 127 11.64 -8.58 -4.12
C LYS A 127 10.31 -8.09 -4.64
N VAL A 128 10.17 -6.78 -4.75
CA VAL A 128 9.02 -6.17 -5.45
C VAL A 128 9.11 -6.69 -6.88
N GLU A 129 8.48 -7.85 -7.12
CA GLU A 129 8.42 -8.47 -8.43
C GLU A 129 7.33 -7.76 -9.21
N GLY A 130 7.53 -7.58 -10.50
CA GLY A 130 6.55 -7.01 -11.41
C GLY A 130 7.09 -5.86 -12.24
N GLU A 131 6.32 -5.48 -13.24
CA GLU A 131 6.62 -4.33 -14.08
C GLU A 131 6.09 -3.05 -13.41
N ILE A 132 6.87 -1.96 -13.46
CA ILE A 132 6.40 -0.66 -12.97
C ILE A 132 5.25 -0.20 -13.87
N VAL A 133 4.07 -0.05 -13.27
CA VAL A 133 2.87 0.48 -13.92
C VAL A 133 2.75 1.97 -13.68
N CYS A 134 2.99 2.42 -12.47
CA CYS A 134 2.94 3.84 -12.12
C CYS A 134 4.35 4.38 -11.88
N GLU A 135 4.93 5.05 -12.88
CA GLU A 135 6.27 5.65 -12.78
C GLU A 135 6.33 6.79 -11.75
N CYS A 136 5.24 7.55 -11.55
CA CYS A 136 5.20 8.65 -10.60
C CYS A 136 5.43 8.19 -9.17
N PHE A 137 4.96 6.98 -8.85
CA PHE A 137 4.95 6.46 -7.49
C PHE A 137 5.70 5.13 -7.35
N GLY A 138 6.29 4.63 -8.44
CA GLY A 138 7.07 3.39 -8.44
C GLY A 138 6.24 2.14 -8.15
N VAL A 139 4.92 2.17 -8.40
CA VAL A 139 4.00 1.06 -8.07
C VAL A 139 3.99 0.05 -9.22
N THR A 140 4.13 -1.24 -8.87
CA THR A 140 4.17 -2.33 -9.83
C THR A 140 2.79 -2.95 -10.07
N ASP A 141 2.67 -3.74 -11.14
CA ASP A 141 1.49 -4.54 -11.45
C ASP A 141 1.13 -5.51 -10.31
N ARG A 142 2.14 -6.16 -9.71
CA ARG A 142 1.96 -7.10 -8.59
C ARG A 142 1.39 -6.43 -7.34
N GLU A 143 1.84 -5.22 -7.07
CA GLU A 143 1.34 -4.45 -5.94
C GLU A 143 -0.12 -4.01 -6.16
N ILE A 144 -0.46 -3.60 -7.38
CA ILE A 144 -1.84 -3.30 -7.77
C ILE A 144 -2.70 -4.56 -7.69
N GLU A 145 -2.27 -5.69 -8.27
CA GLU A 145 -2.99 -6.97 -8.18
C GLU A 145 -3.27 -7.37 -6.73
N ARG A 146 -2.27 -7.24 -5.86
CA ARG A 146 -2.39 -7.58 -4.44
C ARG A 146 -3.49 -6.78 -3.78
N VAL A 147 -3.43 -5.45 -3.84
CA VAL A 147 -4.42 -4.60 -3.15
C VAL A 147 -5.83 -4.76 -3.74
N VAL A 148 -5.94 -4.94 -5.05
CA VAL A 148 -7.23 -5.19 -5.72
C VAL A 148 -7.86 -6.48 -5.20
N ARG A 149 -7.09 -7.58 -5.10
CA ARG A 149 -7.61 -8.88 -4.62
C ARG A 149 -7.94 -8.87 -3.12
N GLU A 150 -7.05 -8.31 -2.31
CA GLU A 150 -7.18 -8.30 -0.85
C GLU A 150 -8.34 -7.41 -0.38
N ASN A 151 -8.55 -6.27 -1.05
CA ASN A 151 -9.54 -5.28 -0.64
C ASN A 151 -10.74 -5.19 -1.61
N GLN A 152 -10.83 -6.10 -2.60
CA GLN A 152 -11.93 -6.17 -3.58
C GLN A 152 -12.16 -4.83 -4.29
N LEU A 153 -11.08 -4.13 -4.66
CA LEU A 153 -11.15 -2.82 -5.29
C LEU A 153 -11.72 -2.93 -6.71
N THR A 154 -12.52 -1.97 -7.11
CA THR A 154 -13.24 -2.02 -8.39
C THR A 154 -12.98 -0.83 -9.29
N THR A 155 -12.35 0.21 -8.77
CA THR A 155 -12.10 1.46 -9.50
C THR A 155 -10.65 1.89 -9.40
N ILE A 156 -10.21 2.73 -10.35
CA ILE A 156 -8.88 3.35 -10.33
C ILE A 156 -8.72 4.23 -9.09
N ASP A 157 -9.77 4.94 -8.69
CA ASP A 157 -9.75 5.81 -7.52
C ASP A 157 -9.51 4.99 -6.24
N ASP A 158 -10.15 3.81 -6.11
CA ASP A 158 -9.89 2.90 -4.99
C ASP A 158 -8.42 2.48 -4.97
N VAL A 159 -7.85 2.08 -6.12
CA VAL A 159 -6.42 1.72 -6.20
C VAL A 159 -5.52 2.90 -5.81
N THR A 160 -5.88 4.11 -6.25
CA THR A 160 -5.15 5.34 -5.90
C THR A 160 -5.17 5.58 -4.38
N ASP A 161 -6.29 5.33 -3.73
CA ASP A 161 -6.42 5.52 -2.28
C ASP A 161 -5.55 4.53 -1.48
N TYR A 162 -5.32 3.33 -2.03
CA TYR A 162 -4.56 2.26 -1.36
C TYR A 162 -3.05 2.30 -1.65
N VAL A 163 -2.63 2.55 -2.90
CA VAL A 163 -1.21 2.47 -3.30
C VAL A 163 -0.70 3.69 -4.05
N LYS A 164 -1.51 4.75 -4.18
CA LYS A 164 -1.19 5.99 -4.89
C LYS A 164 -1.03 5.87 -6.41
N ALA A 165 -1.05 4.68 -6.98
CA ALA A 165 -1.04 4.51 -8.42
C ALA A 165 -2.26 5.21 -9.05
N GLY A 166 -2.05 5.97 -10.11
CA GLY A 166 -3.08 6.77 -10.77
C GLY A 166 -3.21 8.21 -10.27
N GLY A 167 -2.72 8.53 -9.06
CA GLY A 167 -2.89 9.85 -8.44
C GLY A 167 -1.94 10.95 -8.95
N GLY A 168 -1.05 10.65 -9.89
CA GLY A 168 -0.11 11.61 -10.47
C GLY A 168 -0.51 12.07 -11.87
N CYS A 169 0.27 11.70 -12.87
CA CYS A 169 0.06 12.14 -14.27
C CYS A 169 -1.10 11.42 -15.00
N GLY A 170 -1.63 10.32 -14.44
CA GLY A 170 -2.72 9.55 -15.02
C GLY A 170 -2.34 8.60 -16.16
N ASN A 171 -1.08 8.58 -16.62
CA ASN A 171 -0.66 7.74 -17.76
C ASN A 171 -0.85 6.22 -17.49
N CYS A 172 -0.90 5.81 -16.22
CA CYS A 172 -1.08 4.42 -15.83
C CYS A 172 -2.56 3.99 -15.72
N HIS A 173 -3.53 4.89 -15.89
CA HIS A 173 -4.95 4.59 -15.69
C HIS A 173 -5.44 3.42 -16.55
N ASP A 174 -5.09 3.39 -17.84
CA ASP A 174 -5.51 2.31 -18.74
C ASP A 174 -4.97 0.94 -18.25
N ARG A 175 -3.70 0.89 -17.79
CA ARG A 175 -3.11 -0.35 -17.31
C ARG A 175 -3.68 -0.78 -15.94
N ILE A 176 -3.93 0.17 -15.03
CA ILE A 176 -4.60 -0.12 -13.75
C ILE A 176 -5.98 -0.72 -14.02
N GLN A 177 -6.73 -0.12 -14.95
CA GLN A 177 -8.06 -0.61 -15.29
C GLN A 177 -8.02 -2.00 -15.92
N GLU A 178 -7.03 -2.29 -16.78
CA GLU A 178 -6.82 -3.63 -17.34
C GLU A 178 -6.61 -4.66 -16.23
N ILE A 179 -5.77 -4.36 -15.25
CA ILE A 179 -5.50 -5.25 -14.10
C ILE A 179 -6.78 -5.50 -13.29
N ILE A 180 -7.55 -4.45 -13.02
CA ILE A 180 -8.83 -4.57 -12.31
C ILE A 180 -9.78 -5.49 -13.11
N ASP A 181 -9.93 -5.25 -14.41
CA ASP A 181 -10.82 -6.02 -15.27
C ASP A 181 -10.40 -7.49 -15.38
N GLU A 182 -9.10 -7.77 -15.48
CA GLU A 182 -8.53 -9.12 -15.46
C GLU A 182 -8.87 -9.88 -14.16
N ILE A 183 -8.77 -9.18 -13.01
CA ILE A 183 -9.05 -9.78 -11.69
C ILE A 183 -10.55 -10.01 -11.49
N LEU A 184 -11.38 -9.07 -11.91
CA LEU A 184 -12.83 -9.16 -11.76
C LEU A 184 -13.51 -10.01 -12.82
N GLY A 185 -12.77 -10.52 -13.82
CA GLY A 185 -13.30 -11.28 -14.93
C GLY A 185 -14.14 -10.46 -15.92
N ASN A 186 -13.96 -9.14 -15.92
CA ASN A 186 -14.61 -8.24 -16.85
C ASN A 186 -13.84 -8.22 -18.17
N GLU A 187 -14.23 -9.04 -19.13
CA GLU A 187 -13.64 -9.00 -20.47
C GLU A 187 -14.03 -7.71 -21.18
N ARG A 188 -13.15 -6.70 -21.13
CA ARG A 188 -13.23 -5.61 -22.10
C ARG A 188 -12.66 -6.06 -23.43
N PRO A 189 -13.30 -5.69 -24.57
CA PRO A 189 -12.67 -5.90 -25.87
C PRO A 189 -11.33 -5.14 -25.87
N VAL A 190 -10.24 -5.88 -25.99
CA VAL A 190 -8.88 -5.35 -26.07
C VAL A 190 -8.86 -4.27 -27.15
N LYS A 191 -8.71 -3.02 -26.77
CA LYS A 191 -8.39 -1.94 -27.72
C LYS A 191 -7.05 -2.32 -28.34
N LYS A 192 -7.08 -2.92 -29.54
CA LYS A 192 -5.86 -3.17 -30.31
C LYS A 192 -5.12 -1.85 -30.38
N LYS A 193 -3.92 -1.76 -29.80
CA LYS A 193 -3.02 -0.64 -29.96
C LYS A 193 -2.90 -0.42 -31.48
N VAL A 194 -3.54 0.62 -31.98
CA VAL A 194 -3.31 1.05 -33.38
C VAL A 194 -1.85 1.46 -33.41
N PRO A 195 -0.99 0.79 -34.18
CA PRO A 195 0.41 1.16 -34.26
C PRO A 195 0.49 2.63 -34.65
N ALA A 196 1.32 3.39 -33.94
CA ALA A 196 1.50 4.80 -34.23
C ALA A 196 1.87 4.95 -35.71
N LEU A 197 1.10 5.70 -36.44
CA LEU A 197 1.33 5.95 -37.86
C LEU A 197 2.76 6.51 -38.05
N THR A 198 3.51 5.87 -38.89
CA THR A 198 4.83 6.38 -39.28
C THR A 198 4.69 7.77 -39.90
N ASN A 199 5.73 8.59 -39.87
CA ASN A 199 5.69 9.94 -40.44
C ASN A 199 5.29 9.92 -41.95
N LEU A 200 5.67 8.89 -42.72
CA LEU A 200 5.24 8.68 -44.09
C LEU A 200 3.71 8.43 -44.22
N GLN A 201 3.11 7.69 -43.30
CA GLN A 201 1.67 7.42 -43.31
C GLN A 201 0.87 8.68 -42.92
N LYS A 202 1.43 9.52 -42.02
CA LYS A 202 0.81 10.80 -41.66
C LYS A 202 0.82 11.78 -42.83
N ILE A 203 1.92 11.81 -43.60
CA ILE A 203 2.05 12.66 -44.79
C ILE A 203 1.02 12.26 -45.87
N LYS A 204 0.88 10.96 -46.18
CA LYS A 204 -0.13 10.46 -47.12
C LYS A 204 -1.57 10.82 -46.75
N LEU A 205 -1.92 10.71 -45.46
CA LEU A 205 -3.27 11.08 -44.95
C LEU A 205 -3.56 12.59 -45.11
N ILE A 206 -2.52 13.43 -45.06
CA ILE A 206 -2.66 14.87 -45.25
C ILE A 206 -2.83 15.17 -46.75
N GLU A 207 -2.11 14.48 -47.64
CA GLU A 207 -2.20 14.64 -49.10
C GLU A 207 -3.61 14.23 -49.59
N GLU A 208 -4.18 13.12 -49.11
CA GLU A 208 -5.49 12.64 -49.47
C GLU A 208 -6.69 13.50 -48.92
N SER A 209 -6.41 14.40 -47.96
CA SER A 209 -7.43 15.31 -47.42
C SER A 209 -7.44 16.69 -48.09
N ILE A 210 -6.62 16.93 -49.10
CA ILE A 210 -6.48 18.22 -49.84
C ILE A 210 -7.07 18.14 -51.26
N GLU A 211 -7.47 16.95 -51.71
CA GLU A 211 -8.24 16.75 -52.94
C GLU A 211 -9.76 16.75 -52.64
#